data_0d70997ddbd1ea0da08a86897b594fa8
#
_entry.id   0d70997ddbd1ea0da08a86897b594fa8
#
_cell.length_a   1.000
_cell.length_b   1.000
_cell.length_c   1.000
_cell.angle_alpha   90.00
_cell.angle_beta   90.00
_cell.angle_gamma   90.00
#
_symmetry.space_group_name_H-M   'P 1'
#
loop_
_entity.id
_entity.type
_entity.pdbx_description
1 polymer ?
#
loop_
_entity_poly.entity_id
_entity_poly.type
_entity_poly.pdbx_seq_one_letter_code
_entity_poly.pdbx_strand_id
1 'polypeptide(L)'
;MGKKELCLLSIGENIDRLVTLDMRGYGVPRILYQGARELCGEPVCMHTAKELYKLIQPGDYLFLMTGFVFEPHGKGELDGLTGTALMVRALLKICDVKPVIFCEELIVPAMRAVLQSAGVNAYTSLDELARYPHAAAVIGISTNTEEAERQWRAVFEAKKPRLLFSIEKPGRNCKGVYHQGTAIDVSYLCAKIDNLFFACQKEGIPAFAIGDLGNEIGLGAIEETIRGYIPMGDQCICGCGDSLCVETKANHLCVATTSDWACYGVTAALAALTGNLDLIPTSGLEEKVCECANQNDLIDGSGWVIPSIDGIALEFNKMLVEMLREVVAYPLKASEQYGRMYDIVLDKNYF
;
A
#
# COMPACT_ATOMS: atom_id res chain seq x y z
N MET A 1 13.11 4.89 26.91
CA MET A 1 13.01 3.80 25.92
C MET A 1 13.48 2.51 26.52
N GLY A 2 12.72 1.40 26.34
CA GLY A 2 13.13 0.06 26.79
C GLY A 2 13.80 -0.76 25.67
N LYS A 3 14.40 -1.94 26.03
CA LYS A 3 15.06 -2.83 25.06
C LYS A 3 14.17 -3.19 23.86
N LYS A 4 12.91 -3.54 24.12
CA LYS A 4 11.95 -3.90 23.08
C LYS A 4 11.67 -2.72 22.14
N GLU A 5 11.54 -1.53 22.70
CA GLU A 5 11.31 -0.30 21.90
C GLU A 5 12.51 0.03 21.02
N LEU A 6 13.74 -0.07 21.56
CA LEU A 6 14.97 0.11 20.80
C LEU A 6 15.11 -0.92 19.67
N CYS A 7 14.80 -2.19 19.96
CA CYS A 7 14.81 -3.26 18.96
C CYS A 7 13.82 -2.96 17.83
N LEU A 8 12.56 -2.62 18.14
CA LEU A 8 11.53 -2.30 17.16
C LEU A 8 11.86 -1.03 16.37
N LEU A 9 12.44 -0.01 17.01
CA LEU A 9 12.93 1.20 16.33
C LEU A 9 13.99 0.82 15.29
N SER A 10 14.99 0.03 15.68
CA SER A 10 16.07 -0.40 14.79
C SER A 10 15.57 -1.25 13.63
N ILE A 11 14.61 -2.15 13.88
CA ILE A 11 13.94 -2.93 12.84
C ILE A 11 13.21 -2.00 11.87
N GLY A 12 12.42 -1.05 12.38
CA GLY A 12 11.68 -0.09 11.55
C GLY A 12 12.61 0.74 10.65
N GLU A 13 13.72 1.27 11.21
CA GLU A 13 14.73 2.00 10.44
C GLU A 13 15.33 1.15 9.30
N ASN A 14 15.59 -0.14 9.56
CA ASN A 14 16.15 -1.02 8.54
C ASN A 14 15.11 -1.38 7.46
N ILE A 15 13.86 -1.62 7.85
CA ILE A 15 12.75 -1.84 6.90
C ILE A 15 12.63 -0.64 5.96
N ASP A 16 12.53 0.57 6.50
CA ASP A 16 12.33 1.78 5.70
C ASP A 16 13.51 2.01 4.74
N ARG A 17 14.76 1.76 5.17
CA ARG A 17 15.94 1.84 4.29
C ARG A 17 15.86 0.85 3.12
N LEU A 18 15.36 -0.36 3.35
CA LEU A 18 15.24 -1.37 2.31
C LEU A 18 14.14 -1.00 1.30
N VAL A 19 12.96 -0.61 1.78
CA VAL A 19 11.83 -0.33 0.87
C VAL A 19 11.95 1.03 0.17
N THR A 20 12.86 1.90 0.60
CA THR A 20 13.13 3.20 -0.03
C THR A 20 14.45 3.24 -0.81
N LEU A 21 15.03 2.07 -1.17
CA LEU A 21 16.16 2.02 -2.08
C LEU A 21 15.79 2.64 -3.43
N ASP A 22 16.48 3.72 -3.81
CA ASP A 22 16.18 4.43 -5.04
C ASP A 22 16.73 3.68 -6.27
N MET A 23 15.97 2.70 -6.73
CA MET A 23 16.34 1.86 -7.88
C MET A 23 16.36 2.62 -9.20
N ARG A 24 15.60 3.72 -9.30
CA ARG A 24 15.53 4.56 -10.49
C ARG A 24 16.62 5.64 -10.50
N GLY A 25 17.16 6.00 -9.32
CA GLY A 25 18.29 6.91 -9.18
C GLY A 25 17.95 8.40 -9.31
N TYR A 26 16.68 8.81 -9.26
CA TYR A 26 16.29 10.22 -9.36
C TYR A 26 15.70 10.85 -8.10
N GLY A 27 15.81 10.17 -6.99
CA GLY A 27 15.62 10.77 -5.66
C GLY A 27 14.17 10.81 -5.15
N VAL A 28 13.17 10.44 -5.94
CA VAL A 28 11.75 10.52 -5.56
C VAL A 28 11.43 9.74 -4.28
N PRO A 29 11.85 8.47 -4.10
CA PRO A 29 11.55 7.73 -2.86
C PRO A 29 12.11 8.41 -1.62
N ARG A 30 13.28 9.04 -1.71
CA ARG A 30 13.91 9.77 -0.60
C ARG A 30 13.12 11.02 -0.22
N ILE A 31 12.64 11.77 -1.22
CA ILE A 31 11.86 13.00 -1.02
C ILE A 31 10.53 12.68 -0.34
N LEU A 32 9.79 11.71 -0.89
CA LEU A 32 8.51 11.28 -0.32
C LEU A 32 8.69 10.72 1.10
N TYR A 33 9.73 9.89 1.30
CA TYR A 33 10.04 9.33 2.61
C TYR A 33 10.31 10.41 3.65
N GLN A 34 11.06 11.47 3.31
CA GLN A 34 11.32 12.56 4.23
C GLN A 34 10.01 13.23 4.65
N GLY A 35 9.11 13.56 3.72
CA GLY A 35 7.80 14.15 4.04
C GLY A 35 6.94 13.23 4.91
N ALA A 36 6.85 11.94 4.59
CA ALA A 36 6.10 10.97 5.38
C ALA A 36 6.72 10.77 6.78
N ARG A 37 8.05 10.77 6.89
CA ARG A 37 8.79 10.65 8.15
C ARG A 37 8.57 11.87 9.06
N GLU A 38 8.56 13.06 8.50
CA GLU A 38 8.26 14.30 9.24
C GLU A 38 6.82 14.31 9.77
N LEU A 39 5.88 13.76 9.00
CA LEU A 39 4.47 13.65 9.38
C LEU A 39 4.26 12.74 10.60
N CYS A 40 4.94 11.58 10.67
CA CYS A 40 4.74 10.58 11.73
C CYS A 40 5.81 10.59 12.85
N GLY A 41 7.00 11.15 12.61
CA GLY A 41 8.08 11.28 13.60
C GLY A 41 8.84 9.99 13.94
N GLU A 42 8.50 8.86 13.33
CA GLU A 42 9.11 7.54 13.58
C GLU A 42 9.24 6.75 12.26
N PRO A 43 9.90 5.57 12.22
CA PRO A 43 9.95 4.75 11.00
C PRO A 43 8.57 4.52 10.40
N VAL A 44 8.41 4.86 9.12
CA VAL A 44 7.12 5.04 8.46
C VAL A 44 6.34 3.73 8.35
N CYS A 45 7.01 2.63 7.95
CA CYS A 45 6.40 1.30 7.91
C CYS A 45 6.00 0.81 9.30
N MET A 46 6.84 1.08 10.32
CA MET A 46 6.57 0.70 11.70
C MET A 46 5.41 1.51 12.28
N HIS A 47 5.34 2.81 12.01
CA HIS A 47 4.22 3.67 12.40
C HIS A 47 2.91 3.14 11.82
N THR A 48 2.87 2.94 10.50
CA THR A 48 1.70 2.40 9.81
C THR A 48 1.25 1.06 10.38
N ALA A 49 2.20 0.15 10.61
CA ALA A 49 1.92 -1.16 11.20
C ALA A 49 1.38 -1.06 12.64
N LYS A 50 1.94 -0.18 13.48
CA LYS A 50 1.46 0.04 14.85
C LYS A 50 0.02 0.55 14.87
N GLU A 51 -0.28 1.58 14.08
CA GLU A 51 -1.62 2.17 14.03
C GLU A 51 -2.64 1.18 13.46
N LEU A 52 -2.29 0.44 12.40
CA LEU A 52 -3.12 -0.61 11.84
C LEU A 52 -3.41 -1.72 12.88
N TYR A 53 -2.37 -2.22 13.55
CA TYR A 53 -2.50 -3.30 14.54
C TYR A 53 -3.35 -2.91 15.77
N LYS A 54 -3.31 -1.63 16.18
CA LYS A 54 -4.16 -1.11 17.27
C LYS A 54 -5.64 -1.06 16.88
N LEU A 55 -5.95 -0.83 15.62
CA LEU A 55 -7.30 -0.57 15.15
C LEU A 55 -8.09 -1.84 14.85
N ILE A 56 -7.47 -2.84 14.23
CA ILE A 56 -8.17 -4.01 13.69
C ILE A 56 -8.64 -4.96 14.79
N GLN A 57 -9.86 -5.46 14.62
CA GLN A 57 -10.50 -6.43 15.50
C GLN A 57 -11.11 -7.57 14.66
N PRO A 58 -11.31 -8.79 15.22
CA PRO A 58 -12.00 -9.86 14.51
C PRO A 58 -13.40 -9.43 14.05
N GLY A 59 -13.71 -9.71 12.78
CA GLY A 59 -14.97 -9.36 12.16
C GLY A 59 -15.06 -7.96 11.55
N ASP A 60 -14.04 -7.10 11.77
CA ASP A 60 -14.00 -5.77 11.18
C ASP A 60 -13.91 -5.82 9.65
N TYR A 61 -14.73 -5.01 8.99
CA TYR A 61 -14.59 -4.74 7.56
C TYR A 61 -13.47 -3.74 7.35
N LEU A 62 -12.55 -4.08 6.46
CA LEU A 62 -11.46 -3.19 6.02
C LEU A 62 -11.69 -2.85 4.56
N PHE A 63 -11.79 -1.58 4.23
CA PHE A 63 -11.91 -1.15 2.84
C PHE A 63 -10.51 -0.85 2.30
N LEU A 64 -10.16 -1.51 1.19
CA LEU A 64 -8.91 -1.28 0.48
C LEU A 64 -9.23 -0.73 -0.92
N MET A 65 -8.49 0.25 -1.37
CA MET A 65 -8.60 0.79 -2.73
C MET A 65 -7.27 0.57 -3.42
N THR A 66 -7.27 -0.05 -4.61
CA THR A 66 -6.05 -0.33 -5.36
C THR A 66 -6.32 -0.36 -6.85
N GLY A 67 -5.26 -0.47 -7.64
CA GLY A 67 -5.31 -0.60 -9.09
C GLY A 67 -5.11 0.70 -9.82
N PHE A 68 -4.20 0.66 -10.77
CA PHE A 68 -3.87 1.73 -11.69
C PHE A 68 -3.95 1.19 -13.13
N VAL A 69 -4.57 1.95 -14.03
CA VAL A 69 -4.69 1.57 -15.46
C VAL A 69 -3.82 2.50 -16.28
N PHE A 70 -2.87 1.94 -17.00
CA PHE A 70 -1.87 2.66 -17.76
C PHE A 70 -2.33 3.10 -19.16
N GLU A 71 -2.05 4.34 -19.51
CA GLU A 71 -2.04 4.85 -20.87
C GLU A 71 -0.65 4.59 -21.52
N PRO A 72 -0.56 4.11 -22.77
CA PRO A 72 -1.65 3.90 -23.73
C PRO A 72 -2.24 2.48 -23.77
N HIS A 73 -1.89 1.62 -22.83
CA HIS A 73 -2.20 0.18 -22.92
C HIS A 73 -3.64 -0.16 -22.53
N GLY A 74 -4.30 0.67 -21.69
CA GLY A 74 -5.62 0.37 -21.14
C GLY A 74 -5.65 -0.91 -20.27
N LYS A 75 -4.51 -1.23 -19.64
CA LYS A 75 -4.32 -2.41 -18.78
C LYS A 75 -3.92 -1.98 -17.37
N GLY A 76 -4.30 -2.79 -16.38
CA GLY A 76 -3.83 -2.61 -15.02
C GLY A 76 -2.35 -2.95 -14.87
N GLU A 77 -1.67 -2.28 -13.93
CA GLU A 77 -0.29 -2.60 -13.58
C GLU A 77 -0.19 -3.62 -12.44
N LEU A 78 1.01 -4.18 -12.25
CA LEU A 78 1.29 -5.11 -11.16
C LEU A 78 1.38 -4.37 -9.82
N ASP A 79 2.05 -3.19 -9.78
CA ASP A 79 2.27 -2.46 -8.54
C ASP A 79 0.95 -2.10 -7.85
N GLY A 80 0.95 -2.18 -6.55
CA GLY A 80 -0.22 -2.04 -5.71
C GLY A 80 -1.13 -3.27 -5.66
N LEU A 81 -1.29 -4.04 -6.75
CA LEU A 81 -2.19 -5.20 -6.77
C LEU A 81 -1.54 -6.43 -6.11
N THR A 82 -0.27 -6.71 -6.42
CA THR A 82 0.46 -7.83 -5.83
C THR A 82 0.74 -7.59 -4.35
N GLY A 83 1.18 -6.39 -3.99
CA GLY A 83 1.38 -5.98 -2.60
C GLY A 83 0.10 -5.98 -1.78
N THR A 84 -1.03 -5.51 -2.35
CA THR A 84 -2.35 -5.59 -1.69
C THR A 84 -2.72 -7.03 -1.38
N ALA A 85 -2.55 -7.97 -2.30
CA ALA A 85 -2.91 -9.36 -2.08
C ALA A 85 -2.08 -10.00 -0.95
N LEU A 86 -0.77 -9.73 -0.93
CA LEU A 86 0.14 -10.22 0.11
C LEU A 86 -0.13 -9.58 1.47
N MET A 87 -0.45 -8.28 1.51
CA MET A 87 -0.84 -7.60 2.74
C MET A 87 -2.19 -8.10 3.27
N VAL A 88 -3.20 -8.30 2.41
CA VAL A 88 -4.49 -8.90 2.80
C VAL A 88 -4.28 -10.29 3.40
N ARG A 89 -3.43 -11.12 2.78
CA ARG A 89 -3.04 -12.43 3.35
C ARG A 89 -2.43 -12.29 4.76
N ALA A 90 -1.55 -11.33 4.98
CA ALA A 90 -0.94 -11.09 6.29
C ALA A 90 -1.98 -10.63 7.31
N LEU A 91 -2.88 -9.70 6.95
CA LEU A 91 -3.96 -9.23 7.82
C LEU A 91 -4.90 -10.36 8.25
N LEU A 92 -5.29 -11.23 7.32
CA LEU A 92 -6.12 -12.42 7.60
C LEU A 92 -5.41 -13.44 8.52
N LYS A 93 -4.07 -13.50 8.52
CA LYS A 93 -3.29 -14.32 9.45
C LYS A 93 -3.18 -13.72 10.84
N ILE A 94 -3.25 -12.40 10.97
CA ILE A 94 -3.21 -11.70 12.26
C ILE A 94 -4.58 -11.74 12.93
N CYS A 95 -5.63 -11.52 12.15
CA CYS A 95 -6.96 -11.28 12.68
C CYS A 95 -8.01 -11.72 11.64
N ASP A 96 -9.16 -12.26 12.07
CA ASP A 96 -10.28 -12.62 11.17
C ASP A 96 -11.02 -11.35 10.71
N VAL A 97 -10.36 -10.51 9.93
CA VAL A 97 -10.94 -9.33 9.31
C VAL A 97 -11.70 -9.68 8.03
N LYS A 98 -12.47 -8.73 7.51
CA LYS A 98 -13.28 -8.85 6.28
C LYS A 98 -12.82 -7.80 5.25
N PRO A 99 -11.75 -8.08 4.47
CA PRO A 99 -11.25 -7.15 3.46
C PRO A 99 -12.21 -6.99 2.28
N VAL A 100 -12.52 -5.75 1.92
CA VAL A 100 -13.28 -5.38 0.72
C VAL A 100 -12.37 -4.52 -0.14
N ILE A 101 -12.02 -5.00 -1.31
CA ILE A 101 -11.07 -4.38 -2.22
C ILE A 101 -11.84 -3.73 -3.37
N PHE A 102 -11.62 -2.45 -3.58
CA PHE A 102 -12.17 -1.66 -4.68
C PHE A 102 -11.10 -1.40 -5.73
N CYS A 103 -11.40 -1.71 -6.98
CA CYS A 103 -10.54 -1.46 -8.13
C CYS A 103 -11.38 -1.13 -9.36
N GLU A 104 -10.76 -0.79 -10.49
CA GLU A 104 -11.45 -0.65 -11.77
C GLU A 104 -12.15 -1.96 -12.16
N GLU A 105 -13.34 -1.87 -12.75
CA GLU A 105 -14.12 -3.04 -13.18
C GLU A 105 -13.31 -4.02 -14.03
N LEU A 106 -12.46 -3.50 -14.91
CA LEU A 106 -11.59 -4.31 -15.78
C LEU A 106 -10.50 -5.08 -15.00
N ILE A 107 -10.10 -4.61 -13.81
CA ILE A 107 -9.06 -5.22 -12.97
C ILE A 107 -9.64 -6.35 -12.09
N VAL A 108 -10.94 -6.40 -11.85
CA VAL A 108 -11.57 -7.36 -10.94
C VAL A 108 -11.16 -8.82 -11.19
N PRO A 109 -11.14 -9.34 -12.44
CA PRO A 109 -10.72 -10.72 -12.69
C PRO A 109 -9.27 -10.98 -12.28
N ALA A 110 -8.36 -10.06 -12.63
CA ALA A 110 -6.93 -10.15 -12.29
C ALA A 110 -6.71 -10.08 -10.77
N MET A 111 -7.32 -9.09 -10.08
CA MET A 111 -7.20 -8.97 -8.62
C MET A 111 -7.68 -10.22 -7.88
N ARG A 112 -8.76 -10.85 -8.35
CA ARG A 112 -9.24 -12.12 -7.78
C ARG A 112 -8.25 -13.26 -7.98
N ALA A 113 -7.65 -13.38 -9.17
CA ALA A 113 -6.64 -14.39 -9.45
C ALA A 113 -5.38 -14.18 -8.60
N VAL A 114 -4.93 -12.95 -8.46
CA VAL A 114 -3.77 -12.56 -7.63
C VAL A 114 -4.01 -12.89 -6.15
N LEU A 115 -5.19 -12.57 -5.61
CA LEU A 115 -5.57 -12.97 -4.24
C LEU A 115 -5.55 -14.49 -4.06
N GLN A 116 -6.10 -15.24 -5.02
CA GLN A 116 -6.10 -16.70 -4.96
C GLN A 116 -4.69 -17.27 -5.02
N SER A 117 -3.81 -16.68 -5.82
CA SER A 117 -2.40 -17.08 -5.87
C SER A 117 -1.68 -16.83 -4.55
N ALA A 118 -2.06 -15.76 -3.82
CA ALA A 118 -1.59 -15.48 -2.46
C ALA A 118 -2.22 -16.40 -1.39
N GLY A 119 -3.18 -17.25 -1.75
CA GLY A 119 -3.85 -18.18 -0.85
C GLY A 119 -5.09 -17.60 -0.14
N VAL A 120 -5.68 -16.54 -0.69
CA VAL A 120 -6.90 -15.89 -0.17
C VAL A 120 -8.10 -16.25 -1.06
N ASN A 121 -9.23 -16.66 -0.48
CA ASN A 121 -10.47 -16.88 -1.22
C ASN A 121 -11.01 -15.54 -1.71
N ALA A 122 -11.23 -15.38 -3.02
CA ALA A 122 -11.65 -14.12 -3.62
C ALA A 122 -13.07 -14.18 -4.19
N TYR A 123 -13.95 -13.39 -3.62
CA TYR A 123 -15.36 -13.29 -4.00
C TYR A 123 -15.70 -11.91 -4.57
N THR A 124 -16.94 -11.72 -5.04
CA THR A 124 -17.43 -10.45 -5.57
C THR A 124 -18.63 -9.90 -4.80
N SER A 125 -18.97 -10.52 -3.68
CA SER A 125 -20.11 -10.08 -2.85
C SER A 125 -19.75 -10.05 -1.37
N LEU A 126 -20.43 -9.15 -0.63
CA LEU A 126 -20.30 -9.05 0.82
C LEU A 126 -20.91 -10.27 1.54
N ASP A 127 -21.93 -10.91 0.95
CA ASP A 127 -22.58 -12.09 1.52
C ASP A 127 -21.64 -13.29 1.53
N GLU A 128 -20.89 -13.50 0.44
CA GLU A 128 -19.86 -14.54 0.38
C GLU A 128 -18.71 -14.23 1.34
N LEU A 129 -18.24 -12.98 1.38
CA LEU A 129 -17.21 -12.54 2.32
C LEU A 129 -17.63 -12.79 3.79
N ALA A 130 -18.90 -12.52 4.13
CA ALA A 130 -19.42 -12.75 5.48
C ALA A 130 -19.48 -14.23 5.84
N ARG A 131 -19.72 -15.10 4.85
CA ARG A 131 -19.94 -16.55 5.03
C ARG A 131 -18.66 -17.35 5.14
N TYR A 132 -17.62 -16.97 4.36
CA TYR A 132 -16.44 -17.79 4.21
C TYR A 132 -15.23 -17.21 4.96
N PRO A 133 -14.42 -18.06 5.63
CA PRO A 133 -13.19 -17.63 6.27
C PRO A 133 -12.06 -17.43 5.24
N HIS A 134 -11.00 -16.74 5.64
CA HIS A 134 -9.81 -16.48 4.83
C HIS A 134 -10.16 -15.93 3.43
N ALA A 135 -11.06 -14.96 3.41
CA ALA A 135 -11.68 -14.44 2.21
C ALA A 135 -11.50 -12.92 2.09
N ALA A 136 -11.56 -12.44 0.86
CA ALA A 136 -11.70 -11.03 0.51
C ALA A 136 -12.81 -10.87 -0.55
N ALA A 137 -13.50 -9.73 -0.56
CA ALA A 137 -14.39 -9.36 -1.64
C ALA A 137 -13.70 -8.35 -2.56
N VAL A 138 -13.83 -8.52 -3.87
CA VAL A 138 -13.32 -7.58 -4.88
C VAL A 138 -14.52 -6.94 -5.57
N ILE A 139 -14.64 -5.63 -5.47
CA ILE A 139 -15.75 -4.82 -5.98
C ILE A 139 -15.23 -3.92 -7.10
N GLY A 140 -15.80 -4.07 -8.29
CA GLY A 140 -15.49 -3.21 -9.43
C GLY A 140 -16.15 -1.84 -9.28
N ILE A 141 -15.39 -0.79 -9.61
CA ILE A 141 -15.84 0.59 -9.60
C ILE A 141 -15.68 1.18 -11.01
N SER A 142 -16.73 1.80 -11.47
CA SER A 142 -16.81 2.42 -12.80
C SER A 142 -15.92 3.66 -12.92
N THR A 143 -15.49 3.95 -14.15
CA THR A 143 -14.88 5.25 -14.52
C THR A 143 -15.93 6.37 -14.69
N ASN A 144 -17.22 6.03 -14.76
CA ASN A 144 -18.30 7.00 -14.74
C ASN A 144 -18.63 7.40 -13.30
N THR A 145 -18.69 8.70 -13.04
CA THR A 145 -18.85 9.26 -11.67
C THR A 145 -20.16 8.84 -11.00
N GLU A 146 -21.29 8.89 -11.71
CA GLU A 146 -22.61 8.58 -11.13
C GLU A 146 -22.73 7.09 -10.82
N GLU A 147 -22.24 6.24 -11.74
CA GLU A 147 -22.20 4.80 -11.55
C GLU A 147 -21.29 4.40 -10.39
N ALA A 148 -20.06 4.93 -10.37
CA ALA A 148 -19.10 4.72 -9.31
C ALA A 148 -19.67 5.08 -7.93
N GLU A 149 -20.35 6.24 -7.85
CA GLU A 149 -20.97 6.68 -6.60
C GLU A 149 -22.07 5.73 -6.14
N ARG A 150 -22.89 5.23 -7.03
CA ARG A 150 -23.90 4.22 -6.71
C ARG A 150 -23.27 2.93 -6.21
N GLN A 151 -22.19 2.48 -6.88
CA GLN A 151 -21.51 1.22 -6.54
C GLN A 151 -20.87 1.28 -5.15
N TRP A 152 -20.00 2.28 -4.89
CA TRP A 152 -19.33 2.33 -3.59
C TRP A 152 -20.29 2.69 -2.44
N ARG A 153 -21.32 3.52 -2.67
CA ARG A 153 -22.33 3.84 -1.64
C ARG A 153 -23.09 2.61 -1.20
N ALA A 154 -23.50 1.74 -2.12
CA ALA A 154 -24.22 0.50 -1.78
C ALA A 154 -23.38 -0.36 -0.82
N VAL A 155 -22.08 -0.46 -1.03
CA VAL A 155 -21.16 -1.19 -0.14
C VAL A 155 -21.00 -0.47 1.20
N PHE A 156 -20.75 0.85 1.18
CA PHE A 156 -20.53 1.68 2.36
C PHE A 156 -21.75 1.76 3.29
N GLU A 157 -22.97 1.77 2.73
CA GLU A 157 -24.21 1.74 3.49
C GLU A 157 -24.50 0.36 4.07
N ALA A 158 -24.19 -0.72 3.32
CA ALA A 158 -24.36 -2.09 3.81
C ALA A 158 -23.36 -2.43 4.93
N LYS A 159 -22.12 -1.95 4.85
CA LYS A 159 -21.05 -2.21 5.82
C LYS A 159 -20.16 -0.98 5.98
N LYS A 160 -20.03 -0.51 7.21
CA LYS A 160 -19.06 0.53 7.54
C LYS A 160 -17.69 -0.11 7.78
N PRO A 161 -16.61 0.41 7.19
CA PRO A 161 -15.29 -0.12 7.45
C PRO A 161 -14.73 0.39 8.78
N ARG A 162 -13.87 -0.42 9.39
CA ARG A 162 -13.06 -0.01 10.54
C ARG A 162 -12.00 1.01 10.15
N LEU A 163 -11.47 0.88 8.94
CA LEU A 163 -10.51 1.77 8.31
C LEU A 163 -10.62 1.70 6.79
N LEU A 164 -10.10 2.71 6.12
CA LEU A 164 -9.88 2.75 4.69
C LEU A 164 -8.39 2.71 4.41
N PHE A 165 -7.94 1.89 3.45
CA PHE A 165 -6.54 1.80 3.04
C PHE A 165 -6.40 1.95 1.51
N SER A 166 -5.81 3.03 1.06
CA SER A 166 -5.47 3.23 -0.35
C SER A 166 -4.06 2.71 -0.63
N ILE A 167 -3.88 1.94 -1.70
CA ILE A 167 -2.61 1.34 -2.11
C ILE A 167 -2.49 1.49 -3.61
N GLU A 168 -1.54 2.28 -4.09
CA GLU A 168 -1.30 2.56 -5.52
C GLU A 168 -2.61 2.88 -6.27
N LYS A 169 -3.44 3.73 -5.68
CA LYS A 169 -4.71 4.12 -6.28
C LYS A 169 -4.65 5.56 -6.73
N PRO A 170 -4.74 5.86 -8.05
CA PRO A 170 -4.70 7.24 -8.51
C PRO A 170 -5.86 8.05 -7.90
N GLY A 171 -5.53 9.26 -7.44
CA GLY A 171 -6.48 10.23 -6.93
C GLY A 171 -6.62 11.44 -7.84
N ARG A 172 -7.73 12.16 -7.68
CA ARG A 172 -7.91 13.42 -8.39
C ARG A 172 -7.19 14.58 -7.70
N ASN A 173 -6.67 15.51 -8.47
CA ASN A 173 -6.22 16.80 -7.96
C ASN A 173 -7.40 17.76 -7.67
N CYS A 174 -7.16 18.98 -7.22
CA CYS A 174 -8.21 19.95 -6.89
C CYS A 174 -9.01 20.45 -8.12
N LYS A 175 -8.61 20.09 -9.35
CA LYS A 175 -9.35 20.34 -10.60
C LYS A 175 -10.16 19.12 -11.04
N GLY A 176 -10.16 18.03 -10.26
CA GLY A 176 -10.88 16.80 -10.58
C GLY A 176 -10.18 15.91 -11.62
N VAL A 177 -8.90 16.17 -11.92
CA VAL A 177 -8.11 15.45 -12.93
C VAL A 177 -7.23 14.40 -12.26
N TYR A 178 -7.21 13.18 -12.81
CA TYR A 178 -6.35 12.08 -12.39
C TYR A 178 -5.13 12.02 -13.31
N HIS A 179 -3.96 11.86 -12.70
CA HIS A 179 -2.71 11.86 -13.44
C HIS A 179 -1.99 10.52 -13.33
N GLN A 180 -1.37 10.10 -14.43
CA GLN A 180 -0.30 9.11 -14.41
C GLN A 180 0.99 9.76 -13.90
N GLY A 181 1.99 8.97 -13.46
CA GLY A 181 3.26 9.50 -12.95
C GLY A 181 4.01 10.46 -13.89
N THR A 182 3.72 10.40 -15.20
CA THR A 182 4.19 11.37 -16.22
C THR A 182 3.37 12.67 -16.27
N ALA A 183 2.42 12.84 -15.35
CA ALA A 183 1.49 13.99 -15.25
C ALA A 183 0.60 14.23 -16.49
N ILE A 184 0.36 13.19 -17.30
CA ILE A 184 -0.69 13.19 -18.32
C ILE A 184 -2.06 12.90 -17.68
N ASP A 185 -3.13 13.40 -18.27
CA ASP A 185 -4.51 13.15 -17.83
C ASP A 185 -4.96 11.73 -18.20
N VAL A 186 -5.24 10.93 -17.19
CA VAL A 186 -5.78 9.56 -17.31
C VAL A 186 -7.16 9.42 -16.67
N SER A 187 -7.86 10.53 -16.48
CA SER A 187 -9.16 10.56 -15.79
C SER A 187 -10.18 9.57 -16.35
N TYR A 188 -10.14 9.29 -17.66
CA TYR A 188 -11.07 8.37 -18.33
C TYR A 188 -10.81 6.89 -18.03
N LEU A 189 -9.61 6.54 -17.51
CA LEU A 189 -9.21 5.19 -17.13
C LEU A 189 -9.43 4.90 -15.64
N CYS A 190 -9.52 5.95 -14.81
CA CYS A 190 -9.56 5.78 -13.35
C CYS A 190 -10.98 5.59 -12.80
N ALA A 191 -11.14 4.63 -11.90
CA ALA A 191 -12.35 4.49 -11.10
C ALA A 191 -12.60 5.74 -10.23
N LYS A 192 -13.84 6.25 -10.20
CA LYS A 192 -14.20 7.49 -9.49
C LYS A 192 -14.51 7.19 -8.01
N ILE A 193 -13.47 6.94 -7.20
CA ILE A 193 -13.63 6.45 -5.82
C ILE A 193 -13.21 7.44 -4.73
N ASP A 194 -12.65 8.60 -5.07
CA ASP A 194 -12.22 9.61 -4.08
C ASP A 194 -13.34 10.02 -3.11
N ASN A 195 -14.59 10.04 -3.59
CA ASN A 195 -15.74 10.37 -2.75
C ASN A 195 -15.99 9.34 -1.62
N LEU A 196 -15.58 8.08 -1.78
CA LEU A 196 -15.58 7.11 -0.69
C LEU A 196 -14.55 7.49 0.38
N PHE A 197 -13.37 7.96 -0.03
CA PHE A 197 -12.34 8.45 0.90
C PHE A 197 -12.89 9.61 1.76
N PHE A 198 -13.51 10.60 1.12
CA PHE A 198 -14.12 11.73 1.84
C PHE A 198 -15.31 11.30 2.71
N ALA A 199 -16.11 10.33 2.27
CA ALA A 199 -17.20 9.80 3.07
C ALA A 199 -16.68 9.10 4.35
N CYS A 200 -15.60 8.33 4.24
CA CYS A 200 -14.93 7.73 5.40
C CYS A 200 -14.39 8.81 6.36
N GLN A 201 -13.69 9.82 5.85
CA GLN A 201 -13.18 10.93 6.69
C GLN A 201 -14.30 11.67 7.42
N LYS A 202 -15.41 11.94 6.73
CA LYS A 202 -16.57 12.64 7.32
C LYS A 202 -17.16 11.86 8.49
N GLU A 203 -17.11 10.54 8.47
CA GLU A 203 -17.57 9.67 9.56
C GLU A 203 -16.48 9.38 10.60
N GLY A 204 -15.31 10.00 10.50
CA GLY A 204 -14.18 9.80 11.41
C GLY A 204 -13.52 8.44 11.28
N ILE A 205 -13.71 7.76 10.15
CA ILE A 205 -13.05 6.50 9.84
C ILE A 205 -11.60 6.79 9.41
N PRO A 206 -10.58 6.25 10.10
CA PRO A 206 -9.20 6.53 9.78
C PRO A 206 -8.82 6.01 8.39
N ALA A 207 -8.08 6.85 7.66
CA ALA A 207 -7.58 6.56 6.33
C ALA A 207 -6.07 6.34 6.34
N PHE A 208 -5.64 5.24 5.75
CA PHE A 208 -4.25 4.89 5.49
C PHE A 208 -3.98 5.02 3.99
N ALA A 209 -2.76 5.36 3.62
CA ALA A 209 -2.36 5.39 2.22
C ALA A 209 -0.95 4.85 1.99
N ILE A 210 -0.77 4.21 0.86
CA ILE A 210 0.50 3.80 0.29
C ILE A 210 0.57 4.35 -1.14
N GLY A 211 1.72 4.92 -1.50
CA GLY A 211 2.02 5.40 -2.84
C GLY A 211 3.51 5.66 -3.02
N ASP A 212 3.96 5.94 -4.24
CA ASP A 212 5.38 6.06 -4.59
C ASP A 212 5.72 7.28 -5.46
N LEU A 213 4.71 8.05 -5.94
CA LEU A 213 4.94 9.21 -6.82
C LEU A 213 4.24 10.50 -6.38
N GLY A 214 3.09 10.46 -5.69
CA GLY A 214 2.38 11.64 -5.23
C GLY A 214 1.03 11.91 -5.91
N ASN A 215 0.66 11.09 -6.89
CA ASN A 215 -0.62 11.09 -7.61
C ASN A 215 -1.63 10.08 -7.04
N GLU A 216 -1.29 9.39 -5.95
CA GLU A 216 -2.12 8.36 -5.33
C GLU A 216 -2.98 8.93 -4.20
N ILE A 217 -4.19 8.40 -4.04
CA ILE A 217 -5.15 8.78 -3.00
C ILE A 217 -4.49 8.74 -1.62
N GLY A 218 -4.54 9.88 -0.93
CA GLY A 218 -4.03 10.04 0.44
C GLY A 218 -2.70 10.79 0.53
N LEU A 219 -1.90 10.85 -0.56
CA LEU A 219 -0.59 11.49 -0.55
C LEU A 219 -0.65 13.01 -0.44
N GLY A 220 -1.79 13.64 -0.64
CA GLY A 220 -1.98 15.05 -0.29
C GLY A 220 -1.67 15.39 1.17
N ALA A 221 -1.50 14.39 2.05
CA ALA A 221 -1.02 14.59 3.42
C ALA A 221 0.38 15.22 3.47
N ILE A 222 1.19 15.04 2.43
CA ILE A 222 2.52 15.65 2.25
C ILE A 222 2.56 16.58 1.03
N GLU A 223 1.45 17.31 0.78
CA GLU A 223 1.27 18.21 -0.35
C GLU A 223 2.43 19.19 -0.55
N GLU A 224 2.95 19.80 0.53
CA GLU A 224 4.07 20.75 0.46
C GLU A 224 5.34 20.08 -0.08
N THR A 225 5.62 18.86 0.33
CA THR A 225 6.75 18.07 -0.16
C THR A 225 6.57 17.73 -1.64
N ILE A 226 5.37 17.27 -2.02
CA ILE A 226 5.08 16.89 -3.41
C ILE A 226 5.18 18.12 -4.31
N ARG A 227 4.48 19.21 -3.97
CA ARG A 227 4.50 20.44 -4.78
C ARG A 227 5.87 21.10 -4.85
N GLY A 228 6.66 20.98 -3.80
CA GLY A 228 7.98 21.62 -3.74
C GLY A 228 9.09 20.85 -4.45
N TYR A 229 9.01 19.52 -4.53
CA TYR A 229 10.20 18.73 -4.86
C TYR A 229 9.94 17.53 -5.79
N ILE A 230 8.71 17.09 -5.99
CA ILE A 230 8.42 15.99 -6.91
C ILE A 230 8.28 16.53 -8.34
N PRO A 231 8.81 15.84 -9.36
CA PRO A 231 8.61 16.25 -10.74
C PRO A 231 7.12 16.45 -11.08
N MET A 232 6.78 17.61 -11.63
CA MET A 232 5.38 17.99 -11.95
C MET A 232 4.43 18.05 -10.73
N GLY A 233 5.01 18.09 -9.53
CA GLY A 233 4.28 18.28 -8.29
C GLY A 233 3.71 19.68 -8.11
N ASP A 234 4.29 20.68 -8.77
CA ASP A 234 3.82 22.07 -8.80
C ASP A 234 2.85 22.33 -9.98
N GLN A 235 3.15 21.76 -11.16
CA GLN A 235 2.34 21.92 -12.36
C GLN A 235 2.44 20.71 -13.28
N CYS A 236 1.28 20.17 -13.70
CA CYS A 236 1.21 19.08 -14.66
C CYS A 236 1.43 19.57 -16.10
N ILE A 237 1.66 18.62 -17.01
CA ILE A 237 1.79 18.89 -18.45
C ILE A 237 0.45 18.79 -19.21
N CYS A 238 -0.62 18.30 -18.58
CA CYS A 238 -1.92 18.12 -19.24
C CYS A 238 -2.70 19.44 -19.45
N GLY A 239 -2.28 20.52 -18.80
CA GLY A 239 -2.91 21.84 -18.94
C GLY A 239 -4.17 22.06 -18.09
N CYS A 240 -4.45 21.20 -17.09
CA CYS A 240 -5.61 21.37 -16.21
C CYS A 240 -5.51 22.58 -15.26
N GLY A 241 -4.34 23.20 -15.16
CA GLY A 241 -4.09 24.37 -14.32
C GLY A 241 -3.81 24.02 -12.83
N ASP A 242 -3.36 22.80 -12.59
CA ASP A 242 -2.88 22.31 -11.30
C ASP A 242 -1.76 21.27 -11.52
N SER A 243 -1.40 20.49 -10.52
CA SER A 243 -0.32 19.51 -10.52
C SER A 243 -0.86 18.07 -10.49
N LEU A 244 0.07 17.10 -10.43
CA LEU A 244 -0.29 15.69 -10.17
C LEU A 244 -0.69 15.45 -8.70
N CYS A 245 -0.39 16.37 -7.78
CA CYS A 245 -0.68 16.21 -6.36
C CYS A 245 -2.20 16.09 -6.11
N VAL A 246 -2.57 15.06 -5.36
CA VAL A 246 -3.97 14.75 -5.07
C VAL A 246 -4.55 15.60 -3.94
N GLU A 247 -5.88 15.80 -3.93
CA GLU A 247 -6.57 16.55 -2.87
C GLU A 247 -6.82 15.74 -1.59
N THR A 248 -6.77 14.41 -1.66
CA THR A 248 -7.04 13.53 -0.52
C THR A 248 -5.83 13.47 0.43
N LYS A 249 -6.09 13.51 1.75
CA LYS A 249 -5.05 13.53 2.81
C LYS A 249 -5.29 12.39 3.79
N ALA A 250 -4.45 11.36 3.76
CA ALA A 250 -4.54 10.24 4.68
C ALA A 250 -4.09 10.62 6.11
N ASN A 251 -4.62 9.91 7.11
CA ASN A 251 -4.20 10.05 8.51
C ASN A 251 -2.83 9.40 8.75
N HIS A 252 -2.58 8.27 8.07
CA HIS A 252 -1.36 7.49 8.15
C HIS A 252 -0.85 7.22 6.73
N LEU A 253 0.38 7.65 6.47
CA LEU A 253 0.99 7.57 5.15
C LEU A 253 2.23 6.69 5.19
N CYS A 254 2.34 5.75 4.26
CA CYS A 254 3.53 4.96 4.00
C CYS A 254 3.97 5.16 2.56
N VAL A 255 5.25 5.37 2.34
CA VAL A 255 5.84 5.57 1.01
C VAL A 255 7.07 4.70 0.83
N ALA A 256 7.32 4.26 -0.39
CA ALA A 256 8.47 3.44 -0.75
C ALA A 256 8.88 3.69 -2.20
N THR A 257 9.78 2.86 -2.71
CA THR A 257 10.23 2.91 -4.11
C THR A 257 9.16 2.42 -5.06
N THR A 258 8.34 1.47 -4.61
CA THR A 258 7.08 1.03 -5.22
C THR A 258 6.05 0.82 -4.12
N SER A 259 4.77 0.89 -4.42
CA SER A 259 3.72 0.64 -3.44
C SER A 259 3.74 -0.80 -2.92
N ASP A 260 4.10 -1.77 -3.74
CA ASP A 260 4.28 -3.15 -3.31
C ASP A 260 5.36 -3.28 -2.23
N TRP A 261 6.50 -2.57 -2.38
CA TRP A 261 7.54 -2.59 -1.38
C TRP A 261 7.10 -1.97 -0.05
N ALA A 262 6.26 -0.94 -0.09
CA ALA A 262 5.65 -0.41 1.11
C ALA A 262 4.73 -1.45 1.79
N CYS A 263 3.93 -2.20 1.02
CA CYS A 263 3.12 -3.30 1.54
C CYS A 263 3.99 -4.37 2.23
N TYR A 264 5.13 -4.74 1.62
CA TYR A 264 6.07 -5.69 2.24
C TYR A 264 6.71 -5.11 3.50
N GLY A 265 7.05 -3.83 3.50
CA GLY A 265 7.60 -3.12 4.67
C GLY A 265 6.61 -3.09 5.83
N VAL A 266 5.34 -2.72 5.58
CA VAL A 266 4.28 -2.73 6.60
C VAL A 266 4.06 -4.16 7.12
N THR A 267 4.05 -5.16 6.24
CA THR A 267 3.91 -6.58 6.61
C THR A 267 5.08 -7.06 7.48
N ALA A 268 6.32 -6.66 7.14
CA ALA A 268 7.51 -6.96 7.93
C ALA A 268 7.46 -6.27 9.32
N ALA A 269 6.98 -5.03 9.39
CA ALA A 269 6.78 -4.33 10.65
C ALA A 269 5.70 -5.00 11.51
N LEU A 270 4.59 -5.46 10.92
CA LEU A 270 3.58 -6.27 11.60
C LEU A 270 4.17 -7.59 12.13
N ALA A 271 5.03 -8.24 11.37
CA ALA A 271 5.74 -9.44 11.81
C ALA A 271 6.64 -9.16 13.02
N ALA A 272 7.34 -8.02 13.04
CA ALA A 272 8.15 -7.59 14.18
C ALA A 272 7.30 -7.32 15.44
N LEU A 273 6.14 -6.69 15.29
CA LEU A 273 5.22 -6.38 16.40
C LEU A 273 4.60 -7.63 17.01
N THR A 274 4.26 -8.62 16.20
CA THR A 274 3.57 -9.85 16.60
C THR A 274 4.50 -11.02 16.91
N GLY A 275 5.77 -10.95 16.48
CA GLY A 275 6.72 -12.07 16.53
C GLY A 275 6.42 -13.16 15.48
N ASN A 276 5.49 -12.93 14.55
CA ASN A 276 5.07 -13.91 13.55
C ASN A 276 5.72 -13.64 12.18
N LEU A 277 6.82 -14.31 11.89
CA LEU A 277 7.56 -14.17 10.63
C LEU A 277 6.80 -14.73 9.41
N ASP A 278 5.74 -15.55 9.59
CA ASP A 278 4.93 -16.08 8.49
C ASP A 278 4.01 -15.04 7.84
N LEU A 279 3.99 -13.83 8.40
CA LEU A 279 3.32 -12.69 7.77
C LEU A 279 4.09 -12.20 6.54
N ILE A 280 5.44 -12.22 6.61
CA ILE A 280 6.30 -11.78 5.51
C ILE A 280 6.24 -12.82 4.39
N PRO A 281 5.98 -12.42 3.13
CA PRO A 281 6.00 -13.36 2.02
C PRO A 281 7.37 -14.02 1.87
N THR A 282 7.41 -15.21 1.32
CA THR A 282 8.65 -15.85 0.86
C THR A 282 8.93 -15.43 -0.58
N SER A 283 10.19 -15.52 -1.02
CA SER A 283 10.56 -15.29 -2.42
C SER A 283 9.74 -16.13 -3.41
N GLY A 284 9.43 -17.39 -3.06
CA GLY A 284 8.60 -18.25 -3.90
C GLY A 284 7.11 -17.85 -3.92
N LEU A 285 6.60 -17.24 -2.86
CA LEU A 285 5.24 -16.69 -2.87
C LEU A 285 5.16 -15.39 -3.68
N GLU A 286 6.17 -14.53 -3.57
CA GLU A 286 6.33 -13.32 -4.38
C GLU A 286 6.35 -13.65 -5.87
N GLU A 287 7.22 -14.57 -6.29
CA GLU A 287 7.30 -15.07 -7.66
C GLU A 287 5.94 -15.56 -8.18
N LYS A 288 5.28 -16.42 -7.42
CA LYS A 288 3.97 -16.97 -7.78
C LYS A 288 2.91 -15.89 -7.98
N VAL A 289 2.90 -14.86 -7.15
CA VAL A 289 1.91 -13.78 -7.19
C VAL A 289 2.16 -12.86 -8.38
N CYS A 290 3.42 -12.46 -8.62
CA CYS A 290 3.80 -11.63 -9.78
C CYS A 290 3.58 -12.37 -11.12
N GLU A 291 3.94 -13.66 -11.21
CA GLU A 291 3.67 -14.45 -12.40
C GLU A 291 2.16 -14.59 -12.67
N CYS A 292 1.36 -14.83 -11.61
CA CYS A 292 -0.09 -14.88 -11.73
C CYS A 292 -0.67 -13.54 -12.22
N ALA A 293 -0.16 -12.42 -11.73
CA ALA A 293 -0.57 -11.08 -12.17
C ALA A 293 -0.36 -10.90 -13.67
N ASN A 294 0.83 -11.24 -14.16
CA ASN A 294 1.17 -11.19 -15.58
C ASN A 294 0.31 -12.11 -16.44
N GLN A 295 0.04 -13.34 -15.97
CA GLN A 295 -0.82 -14.31 -16.67
C GLN A 295 -2.28 -13.86 -16.75
N ASN A 296 -2.68 -12.90 -15.91
CA ASN A 296 -4.02 -12.32 -15.86
C ASN A 296 -4.07 -10.87 -16.41
N ASP A 297 -3.23 -10.59 -17.42
CA ASP A 297 -3.25 -9.38 -18.24
C ASP A 297 -2.82 -8.09 -17.52
N LEU A 298 -2.15 -8.20 -16.37
CA LEU A 298 -1.48 -7.07 -15.73
C LEU A 298 -0.10 -6.86 -16.35
N ILE A 299 0.33 -5.60 -16.43
CA ILE A 299 1.60 -5.21 -17.04
C ILE A 299 2.52 -4.55 -16.02
N ASP A 300 3.80 -4.59 -16.29
CA ASP A 300 4.78 -3.78 -15.58
C ASP A 300 4.62 -2.28 -15.91
N GLY A 301 5.00 -1.38 -15.01
CA GLY A 301 5.00 0.07 -15.23
C GLY A 301 5.79 0.53 -16.47
N SER A 302 6.69 -0.30 -17.01
CA SER A 302 7.35 -0.08 -18.30
C SER A 302 6.47 -0.40 -19.53
N GLY A 303 5.28 -0.94 -19.33
CA GLY A 303 4.34 -1.37 -20.38
C GLY A 303 4.58 -2.78 -20.93
N TRP A 304 5.60 -3.51 -20.44
CA TRP A 304 5.87 -4.87 -20.84
C TRP A 304 5.04 -5.88 -20.02
N VAL A 305 4.71 -7.01 -20.66
CA VAL A 305 4.09 -8.17 -19.98
C VAL A 305 5.21 -9.04 -19.40
N ILE A 306 5.75 -8.58 -18.28
CA ILE A 306 6.83 -9.24 -17.53
C ILE A 306 6.54 -9.15 -16.03
N PRO A 307 6.95 -10.12 -15.20
CA PRO A 307 6.70 -10.13 -13.76
C PRO A 307 7.71 -9.23 -13.02
N SER A 308 7.79 -7.96 -13.43
CA SER A 308 8.54 -6.92 -12.75
C SER A 308 7.58 -5.90 -12.15
N ILE A 309 8.03 -5.15 -11.17
CA ILE A 309 7.27 -4.10 -10.51
C ILE A 309 8.00 -2.78 -10.79
N ASP A 310 7.37 -1.91 -11.57
CA ASP A 310 7.91 -0.61 -11.94
C ASP A 310 9.31 -0.66 -12.59
N GLY A 311 9.52 -1.64 -13.45
CA GLY A 311 10.80 -1.91 -14.08
C GLY A 311 11.81 -2.63 -13.19
N ILE A 312 11.49 -2.89 -11.93
CA ILE A 312 12.39 -3.62 -11.02
C ILE A 312 12.17 -5.12 -11.22
N ALA A 313 13.24 -5.81 -11.62
CA ALA A 313 13.18 -7.22 -11.94
C ALA A 313 12.67 -8.10 -10.78
N LEU A 314 11.90 -9.14 -11.09
CA LEU A 314 11.36 -10.09 -10.13
C LEU A 314 12.41 -10.64 -9.16
N GLU A 315 13.61 -10.96 -9.67
CA GLU A 315 14.69 -11.48 -8.82
C GLU A 315 15.12 -10.48 -7.73
N PHE A 316 15.05 -9.17 -8.00
CA PHE A 316 15.33 -8.17 -6.98
C PHE A 316 14.19 -8.09 -5.95
N ASN A 317 12.93 -8.13 -6.39
CA ASN A 317 11.77 -8.17 -5.51
C ASN A 317 11.82 -9.40 -4.58
N LYS A 318 12.19 -10.56 -5.10
CA LYS A 318 12.43 -11.80 -4.34
C LYS A 318 13.54 -11.63 -3.29
N MET A 319 14.65 -11.00 -3.65
CA MET A 319 15.72 -10.71 -2.69
C MET A 319 15.28 -9.75 -1.60
N LEU A 320 14.50 -8.73 -1.94
CA LEU A 320 13.99 -7.75 -0.98
C LEU A 320 13.14 -8.41 0.11
N VAL A 321 12.20 -9.28 -0.25
CA VAL A 321 11.34 -9.94 0.75
C VAL A 321 12.15 -10.86 1.68
N GLU A 322 13.20 -11.52 1.19
CA GLU A 322 14.11 -12.30 2.03
C GLU A 322 14.96 -11.38 2.94
N MET A 323 15.46 -10.24 2.45
CA MET A 323 16.15 -9.24 3.27
C MET A 323 15.24 -8.67 4.37
N LEU A 324 13.98 -8.37 4.04
CA LEU A 324 12.99 -7.92 5.02
C LEU A 324 12.75 -8.97 6.11
N ARG A 325 12.73 -10.24 5.76
CA ARG A 325 12.63 -11.34 6.72
C ARG A 325 13.81 -11.35 7.69
N GLU A 326 15.03 -11.22 7.18
CA GLU A 326 16.25 -11.26 8.00
C GLU A 326 16.40 -10.04 8.90
N VAL A 327 16.08 -8.81 8.42
CA VAL A 327 16.15 -7.60 9.26
C VAL A 327 15.10 -7.55 10.36
N VAL A 328 14.10 -8.43 10.32
CA VAL A 328 13.15 -8.66 11.41
C VAL A 328 13.62 -9.83 12.30
N ALA A 329 13.91 -10.98 11.71
CA ALA A 329 14.21 -12.22 12.44
C ALA A 329 15.46 -12.11 13.32
N TYR A 330 16.56 -11.59 12.74
CA TYR A 330 17.82 -11.52 13.45
C TYR A 330 17.80 -10.57 14.67
N PRO A 331 17.31 -9.31 14.58
CA PRO A 331 17.24 -8.44 15.75
C PRO A 331 16.30 -8.96 16.85
N LEU A 332 15.17 -9.59 16.52
CA LEU A 332 14.29 -10.21 17.52
C LEU A 332 15.05 -11.27 18.30
N LYS A 333 15.71 -12.20 17.60
CA LYS A 333 16.56 -13.23 18.22
C LYS A 333 17.72 -12.63 19.00
N ALA A 334 18.42 -11.63 18.44
CA ALA A 334 19.56 -10.97 19.08
C ALA A 334 19.15 -10.24 20.37
N SER A 335 17.97 -9.63 20.42
CA SER A 335 17.47 -8.93 21.62
C SER A 335 17.31 -9.86 22.82
N GLU A 336 16.95 -11.12 22.57
CA GLU A 336 16.87 -12.17 23.59
C GLU A 336 18.26 -12.65 24.02
N GLN A 337 19.15 -12.92 23.05
CA GLN A 337 20.47 -13.51 23.31
C GLN A 337 21.49 -12.51 23.85
N TYR A 338 21.46 -11.27 23.39
CA TYR A 338 22.45 -10.24 23.68
C TYR A 338 21.88 -9.06 24.49
N GLY A 339 20.91 -9.31 25.35
CA GLY A 339 20.20 -8.28 26.14
C GLY A 339 21.11 -7.28 26.86
N ARG A 340 22.33 -7.71 27.29
CA ARG A 340 23.32 -6.83 27.92
C ARG A 340 23.82 -5.71 26.99
N MET A 341 23.94 -5.96 25.67
CA MET A 341 24.35 -4.93 24.72
C MET A 341 23.30 -3.83 24.60
N TYR A 342 22.03 -4.19 24.63
CA TYR A 342 20.93 -3.22 24.65
C TYR A 342 20.98 -2.33 25.90
N ASP A 343 21.24 -2.91 27.07
CA ASP A 343 21.40 -2.16 28.33
C ASP A 343 22.55 -1.15 28.22
N ILE A 344 23.72 -1.57 27.72
CA ILE A 344 24.89 -0.69 27.56
C ILE A 344 24.58 0.47 26.60
N VAL A 345 23.86 0.21 25.50
CA VAL A 345 23.47 1.27 24.53
C VAL A 345 22.48 2.23 25.16
N LEU A 346 21.45 1.73 25.86
CA LEU A 346 20.45 2.55 26.52
C LEU A 346 21.04 3.41 27.65
N ASP A 347 22.00 2.89 28.40
CA ASP A 347 22.70 3.64 29.48
C ASP A 347 23.50 4.84 28.94
N LYS A 348 23.80 4.89 27.62
CA LYS A 348 24.46 6.03 26.98
C LYS A 348 23.51 7.20 26.68
N ASN A 349 22.20 7.02 26.85
CA ASN A 349 21.17 8.06 26.63
C ASN A 349 21.23 8.73 25.23
N TYR A 350 21.56 7.98 24.20
CA TYR A 350 21.56 8.48 22.82
C TYR A 350 20.16 8.49 22.19
N PHE A 351 19.33 7.53 22.56
CA PHE A 351 17.97 7.35 22.06
C PHE A 351 16.91 7.84 23.02
#